data_43d7ff4e19e175ddf943ecd9e3478546
#
_entry.id   43d7ff4e19e175ddf943ecd9e3478546
#
_cell.length_a   1.000
_cell.length_b   1.000
_cell.length_c   1.000
_cell.angle_alpha   90.00
_cell.angle_beta   90.00
_cell.angle_gamma   90.00
#
_symmetry.space_group_name_H-M   'P 1'
#
loop_
_entity.id
_entity.type
_entity.pdbx_description
1 polymer ?
#
loop_
_entity_poly.entity_id
_entity_poly.type
_entity_poly.pdbx_seq_one_letter_code
_entity_poly.pdbx_strand_id
1 'polypeptide(L)'
;MFLRNQFKSVGMFKLPLVKRQEISLEDVSLIGYDKVNQSNDYKSIVHFFLDDYKFESIYNNPEKKIEALRQFKAVLTPDFSMFVEMPVALQLFATFKNRWTGAYLQQQGIKVIPTVRWGDLTSFNFCFDGIEKGSIVAVSTIGVKKQKSYFMFGYNEMLSRIKPSKIICYGKPLTK
;
A
#
# COMPACT_ATOMS: atom_id res chain seq x y z
N MET A 1 -2.82 -1.06 -22.06
CA MET A 1 -3.05 -0.37 -20.73
C MET A 1 -2.07 0.79 -20.49
N PHE A 2 -1.63 1.42 -21.56
CA PHE A 2 -0.54 2.42 -21.52
C PHE A 2 -0.89 3.69 -20.70
N LEU A 3 -2.08 4.25 -20.87
CA LEU A 3 -2.47 5.51 -20.20
C LEU A 3 -2.79 5.38 -18.71
N ARG A 4 -3.09 4.19 -18.23
CA ARG A 4 -3.41 3.89 -16.82
C ARG A 4 -4.43 4.83 -16.16
N ASN A 5 -5.38 5.35 -16.93
CA ASN A 5 -6.40 6.33 -16.54
C ASN A 5 -7.82 5.72 -16.40
N GLN A 6 -7.92 4.39 -16.36
CA GLN A 6 -9.20 3.66 -16.39
C GLN A 6 -9.96 3.69 -15.06
N PHE A 7 -9.33 4.13 -13.96
CA PHE A 7 -9.96 4.11 -12.65
C PHE A 7 -10.46 5.50 -12.23
N LYS A 8 -11.51 5.52 -11.40
CA LYS A 8 -11.90 6.74 -10.69
C LYS A 8 -10.68 7.26 -9.93
N SER A 9 -10.39 8.53 -10.08
CA SER A 9 -9.23 9.19 -9.48
C SER A 9 -9.66 10.36 -8.60
N VAL A 10 -8.81 10.74 -7.66
CA VAL A 10 -9.03 11.83 -6.70
C VAL A 10 -7.79 12.72 -6.58
N GLY A 11 -8.01 13.92 -6.04
CA GLY A 11 -6.96 14.89 -5.80
C GLY A 11 -6.42 15.56 -7.07
N MET A 12 -5.55 16.53 -6.87
CA MET A 12 -4.94 17.32 -7.94
C MET A 12 -4.11 16.43 -8.90
N PHE A 13 -3.49 15.38 -8.37
CA PHE A 13 -2.63 14.48 -9.12
C PHE A 13 -3.37 13.28 -9.72
N LYS A 14 -4.72 13.26 -9.65
CA LYS A 14 -5.56 12.20 -10.23
C LYS A 14 -5.11 10.79 -9.81
N LEU A 15 -4.86 10.60 -8.52
CA LEU A 15 -4.48 9.29 -7.99
C LEU A 15 -5.68 8.34 -8.02
N PRO A 16 -5.51 7.10 -8.54
CA PRO A 16 -6.58 6.10 -8.54
C PRO A 16 -7.13 5.84 -7.14
N LEU A 17 -8.44 5.69 -7.01
CA LEU A 17 -9.09 5.43 -5.72
C LEU A 17 -9.08 3.93 -5.40
N VAL A 18 -8.43 3.57 -4.32
CA VAL A 18 -8.55 2.27 -3.66
C VAL A 18 -9.73 2.35 -2.71
N LYS A 19 -10.78 1.58 -2.98
CA LYS A 19 -12.03 1.61 -2.22
C LYS A 19 -11.88 0.87 -0.89
N ARG A 20 -12.62 1.34 0.12
CA ARG A 20 -12.76 0.64 1.39
C ARG A 20 -13.37 -0.74 1.21
N GLN A 21 -12.81 -1.72 1.88
CA GLN A 21 -13.32 -3.09 1.91
C GLN A 21 -13.34 -3.62 3.34
N GLU A 22 -14.37 -4.40 3.66
CA GLU A 22 -14.46 -5.08 4.94
C GLU A 22 -13.68 -6.40 4.88
N ILE A 23 -12.70 -6.52 5.77
CA ILE A 23 -11.81 -7.68 5.86
C ILE A 23 -11.63 -8.02 7.34
N SER A 24 -11.95 -9.27 7.72
CA SER A 24 -11.61 -9.75 9.07
C SER A 24 -10.11 -9.92 9.21
N LEU A 25 -9.55 -9.38 10.28
CA LEU A 25 -8.14 -9.52 10.65
C LEU A 25 -7.91 -10.56 11.75
N GLU A 26 -8.92 -11.39 12.04
CA GLU A 26 -8.78 -12.49 13.00
C GLU A 26 -7.90 -13.59 12.41
N ASP A 27 -6.98 -14.09 13.22
CA ASP A 27 -6.06 -15.20 12.89
C ASP A 27 -5.31 -15.00 11.56
N VAL A 28 -4.87 -13.74 11.30
CA VAL A 28 -4.20 -13.36 10.06
C VAL A 28 -2.69 -13.35 10.25
N SER A 29 -1.99 -14.02 9.36
CA SER A 29 -0.55 -13.89 9.16
C SER A 29 -0.25 -13.02 7.93
N LEU A 30 1.00 -12.55 7.84
CA LEU A 30 1.50 -11.83 6.67
C LEU A 30 2.50 -12.70 5.92
N ILE A 31 2.39 -12.71 4.60
CA ILE A 31 3.32 -13.43 3.72
C ILE A 31 3.91 -12.47 2.68
N GLY A 32 5.21 -12.57 2.43
CA GLY A 32 5.86 -11.77 1.39
C GLY A 32 5.42 -12.16 -0.01
N TYR A 33 5.24 -11.18 -0.87
CA TYR A 33 4.89 -11.39 -2.27
C TYR A 33 5.87 -12.34 -3.01
N ASP A 34 7.15 -12.33 -2.64
CA ASP A 34 8.18 -13.20 -3.18
C ASP A 34 7.96 -14.69 -2.86
N LYS A 35 7.10 -15.01 -1.89
CA LYS A 35 6.77 -16.38 -1.43
C LYS A 35 5.39 -16.87 -1.88
N VAL A 36 4.63 -16.06 -2.60
CA VAL A 36 3.24 -16.36 -3.00
C VAL A 36 3.12 -17.69 -3.76
N ASN A 37 4.06 -18.00 -4.66
CA ASN A 37 4.02 -19.22 -5.45
C ASN A 37 4.44 -20.49 -4.66
N GLN A 38 4.95 -20.34 -3.45
CA GLN A 38 5.47 -21.43 -2.62
C GLN A 38 4.59 -21.71 -1.41
N SER A 39 3.60 -20.85 -1.14
CA SER A 39 2.76 -20.94 0.04
C SER A 39 1.39 -21.55 -0.29
N ASN A 40 0.92 -22.38 0.64
CA ASN A 40 -0.45 -22.89 0.67
C ASN A 40 -1.27 -22.27 1.83
N ASP A 41 -0.72 -21.29 2.54
CA ASP A 41 -1.44 -20.58 3.61
C ASP A 41 -2.27 -19.44 3.04
N TYR A 42 -3.39 -19.78 2.44
CA TYR A 42 -4.31 -18.83 1.82
C TYR A 42 -5.11 -17.98 2.82
N LYS A 43 -5.01 -18.23 4.12
CA LYS A 43 -5.55 -17.36 5.17
C LYS A 43 -4.69 -16.13 5.39
N SER A 44 -3.47 -16.11 4.89
CA SER A 44 -2.53 -14.99 4.99
C SER A 44 -2.95 -13.80 4.13
N ILE A 45 -2.43 -12.64 4.51
CA ILE A 45 -2.45 -11.41 3.70
C ILE A 45 -1.07 -11.24 3.05
N VAL A 46 -1.06 -11.03 1.74
CA VAL A 46 0.18 -10.80 0.98
C VAL A 46 0.67 -9.37 1.21
N HIS A 47 1.96 -9.21 1.56
CA HIS A 47 2.59 -7.92 1.74
C HIS A 47 3.74 -7.68 0.75
N PHE A 48 4.09 -6.40 0.55
CA PHE A 48 5.16 -5.93 -0.32
C PHE A 48 6.24 -5.14 0.44
N PHE A 49 6.39 -5.37 1.74
CA PHE A 49 7.49 -4.81 2.53
C PHE A 49 8.80 -5.54 2.21
N LEU A 50 9.25 -5.36 0.98
CA LEU A 50 10.39 -6.00 0.32
C LEU A 50 11.12 -4.94 -0.51
N ASP A 51 12.27 -5.29 -1.07
CA ASP A 51 12.94 -4.45 -2.05
C ASP A 51 12.11 -4.33 -3.34
N ASP A 52 12.02 -3.14 -3.92
CA ASP A 52 11.15 -2.83 -5.07
C ASP A 52 11.35 -3.80 -6.25
N TYR A 53 12.59 -4.20 -6.56
CA TYR A 53 12.89 -5.09 -7.67
C TYR A 53 12.22 -6.47 -7.57
N LYS A 54 11.85 -6.90 -6.35
CA LYS A 54 11.19 -8.19 -6.11
C LYS A 54 9.72 -8.18 -6.53
N PHE A 55 9.11 -7.01 -6.61
CA PHE A 55 7.67 -6.90 -6.90
C PHE A 55 7.32 -5.86 -7.98
N GLU A 56 8.26 -5.18 -8.59
CA GLU A 56 7.96 -4.17 -9.62
C GLU A 56 7.12 -4.73 -10.77
N SER A 57 7.24 -6.02 -11.05
CA SER A 57 6.44 -6.71 -12.06
C SER A 57 4.93 -6.65 -11.80
N ILE A 58 4.47 -6.47 -10.54
CA ILE A 58 3.03 -6.37 -10.24
C ILE A 58 2.41 -5.10 -10.84
N TYR A 59 3.20 -4.03 -10.98
CA TYR A 59 2.75 -2.83 -11.67
C TYR A 59 2.93 -2.94 -13.19
N ASN A 60 4.04 -3.51 -13.65
CA ASN A 60 4.37 -3.58 -15.07
C ASN A 60 3.51 -4.60 -15.82
N ASN A 61 3.27 -5.77 -15.23
CA ASN A 61 2.52 -6.89 -15.84
C ASN A 61 1.59 -7.53 -14.78
N PRO A 62 0.60 -6.79 -14.27
CA PRO A 62 -0.21 -7.23 -13.12
C PRO A 62 -1.02 -8.50 -13.42
N GLU A 63 -1.44 -8.70 -14.67
CA GLU A 63 -2.24 -9.84 -15.12
C GLU A 63 -1.58 -11.20 -14.83
N LYS A 64 -0.25 -11.25 -14.84
CA LYS A 64 0.51 -12.49 -14.62
C LYS A 64 0.39 -13.06 -13.20
N LYS A 65 -0.08 -12.26 -12.25
CA LYS A 65 -0.12 -12.64 -10.83
C LYS A 65 -1.53 -12.75 -10.25
N ILE A 66 -2.56 -12.41 -11.02
CA ILE A 66 -3.94 -12.37 -10.53
C ILE A 66 -4.40 -13.72 -9.98
N GLU A 67 -4.17 -14.81 -10.70
CA GLU A 67 -4.63 -16.14 -10.28
C GLU A 67 -3.96 -16.60 -8.96
N ALA A 68 -2.66 -16.32 -8.80
CA ALA A 68 -1.95 -16.64 -7.57
C ALA A 68 -2.44 -15.77 -6.40
N LEU A 69 -2.59 -14.45 -6.60
CA LEU A 69 -3.00 -13.52 -5.56
C LEU A 69 -4.46 -13.70 -5.12
N ARG A 70 -5.33 -14.12 -6.03
CA ARG A 70 -6.77 -14.34 -5.75
C ARG A 70 -7.02 -15.42 -4.68
N GLN A 71 -6.08 -16.32 -4.48
CA GLN A 71 -6.20 -17.40 -3.51
C GLN A 71 -6.05 -16.91 -2.05
N PHE A 72 -5.37 -15.78 -1.83
CA PHE A 72 -5.09 -15.27 -0.49
C PHE A 72 -6.27 -14.46 0.07
N LYS A 73 -6.34 -14.37 1.40
CA LYS A 73 -7.39 -13.65 2.12
C LYS A 73 -7.51 -12.19 1.70
N ALA A 74 -6.38 -11.53 1.51
CA ALA A 74 -6.26 -10.17 0.98
C ALA A 74 -4.83 -9.90 0.50
N VAL A 75 -4.65 -8.78 -0.19
CA VAL A 75 -3.36 -8.32 -0.69
C VAL A 75 -3.16 -6.87 -0.28
N LEU A 76 -2.00 -6.53 0.30
CA LEU A 76 -1.64 -5.14 0.51
C LEU A 76 -1.31 -4.48 -0.83
N THR A 77 -1.45 -3.16 -0.95
CA THR A 77 -0.90 -2.46 -2.11
C THR A 77 0.63 -2.43 -2.06
N PRO A 78 1.31 -2.45 -3.23
CA PRO A 78 2.78 -2.48 -3.27
C PRO A 78 3.43 -1.29 -2.55
N ASP A 79 4.38 -1.58 -1.65
CA ASP A 79 5.10 -0.58 -0.85
C ASP A 79 6.31 -0.02 -1.63
N PHE A 80 6.07 0.62 -2.77
CA PHE A 80 7.14 1.27 -3.53
C PHE A 80 7.89 2.28 -2.67
N SER A 81 9.22 2.22 -2.73
CA SER A 81 10.09 3.02 -1.88
C SER A 81 9.88 4.52 -2.05
N MET A 82 9.80 5.21 -0.93
CA MET A 82 9.79 6.67 -0.83
C MET A 82 10.76 7.09 0.27
N PHE A 83 11.72 7.92 -0.08
CA PHE A 83 12.72 8.46 0.84
C PHE A 83 12.62 9.98 0.88
N VAL A 84 13.03 10.58 1.99
CA VAL A 84 12.97 12.04 2.20
C VAL A 84 13.79 12.79 1.15
N GLU A 85 14.94 12.24 0.74
CA GLU A 85 15.84 12.84 -0.26
C GLU A 85 15.44 12.54 -1.71
N MET A 86 14.40 11.72 -1.92
CA MET A 86 13.95 11.35 -3.27
C MET A 86 13.29 12.53 -3.95
N PRO A 87 13.54 12.78 -5.24
CA PRO A 87 12.81 13.78 -6.02
C PRO A 87 11.30 13.60 -5.91
N VAL A 88 10.55 14.69 -5.70
CA VAL A 88 9.09 14.66 -5.50
C VAL A 88 8.35 13.94 -6.63
N ALA A 89 8.81 14.09 -7.86
CA ALA A 89 8.24 13.39 -9.02
C ALA A 89 8.30 11.86 -8.86
N LEU A 90 9.37 11.32 -8.29
CA LEU A 90 9.50 9.88 -8.03
C LEU A 90 8.65 9.44 -6.84
N GLN A 91 8.53 10.27 -5.79
CA GLN A 91 7.63 10.02 -4.67
C GLN A 91 6.17 9.97 -5.13
N LEU A 92 5.76 10.91 -5.98
CA LEU A 92 4.43 10.94 -6.57
C LEU A 92 4.19 9.71 -7.46
N PHE A 93 5.17 9.31 -8.26
CA PHE A 93 5.07 8.13 -9.10
C PHE A 93 4.99 6.83 -8.28
N ALA A 94 5.75 6.71 -7.18
CA ALA A 94 5.64 5.60 -6.25
C ALA A 94 4.21 5.50 -5.66
N THR A 95 3.63 6.63 -5.24
CA THR A 95 2.26 6.70 -4.77
C THR A 95 1.26 6.31 -5.86
N PHE A 96 1.44 6.80 -7.08
CA PHE A 96 0.58 6.43 -8.22
C PHE A 96 0.62 4.93 -8.49
N LYS A 97 1.81 4.32 -8.56
CA LYS A 97 1.96 2.88 -8.77
C LYS A 97 1.23 2.07 -7.69
N ASN A 98 1.37 2.47 -6.43
CA ASN A 98 0.67 1.84 -5.30
C ASN A 98 -0.86 1.89 -5.48
N ARG A 99 -1.42 3.06 -5.74
CA ARG A 99 -2.87 3.27 -5.88
C ARG A 99 -3.43 2.58 -7.12
N TRP A 100 -2.74 2.72 -8.24
CA TRP A 100 -3.17 2.09 -9.50
C TRP A 100 -3.20 0.57 -9.37
N THR A 101 -2.17 -0.04 -8.80
CA THR A 101 -2.13 -1.49 -8.59
C THR A 101 -3.25 -1.93 -7.65
N GLY A 102 -3.49 -1.19 -6.57
CA GLY A 102 -4.60 -1.48 -5.65
C GLY A 102 -5.96 -1.46 -6.34
N ALA A 103 -6.25 -0.42 -7.11
CA ALA A 103 -7.50 -0.31 -7.87
C ALA A 103 -7.64 -1.42 -8.92
N TYR A 104 -6.54 -1.79 -9.58
CA TYR A 104 -6.51 -2.89 -10.54
C TYR A 104 -6.82 -4.23 -9.88
N LEU A 105 -6.19 -4.55 -8.76
CA LEU A 105 -6.45 -5.79 -8.02
C LEU A 105 -7.90 -5.85 -7.53
N GLN A 106 -8.47 -4.74 -7.05
CA GLN A 106 -9.88 -4.65 -6.69
C GLN A 106 -10.82 -4.92 -7.88
N GLN A 107 -10.49 -4.39 -9.05
CA GLN A 107 -11.25 -4.67 -10.28
C GLN A 107 -11.23 -6.16 -10.64
N GLN A 108 -10.15 -6.87 -10.31
CA GLN A 108 -10.04 -8.32 -10.49
C GLN A 108 -10.73 -9.15 -9.40
N GLY A 109 -11.47 -8.51 -8.48
CA GLY A 109 -12.18 -9.18 -7.39
C GLY A 109 -11.31 -9.59 -6.20
N ILE A 110 -10.07 -9.11 -6.14
CA ILE A 110 -9.15 -9.36 -5.01
C ILE A 110 -9.44 -8.35 -3.90
N LYS A 111 -9.48 -8.82 -2.65
CA LYS A 111 -9.56 -7.93 -1.48
C LYS A 111 -8.22 -7.23 -1.27
N VAL A 112 -8.25 -5.90 -1.14
CA VAL A 112 -7.06 -5.07 -1.09
C VAL A 112 -7.07 -4.18 0.16
N ILE A 113 -5.92 -4.11 0.82
CA ILE A 113 -5.66 -3.19 1.94
C ILE A 113 -4.58 -2.20 1.48
N PRO A 114 -4.84 -0.89 1.48
CA PRO A 114 -3.84 0.10 1.11
C PRO A 114 -2.66 0.11 2.07
N THR A 115 -1.44 0.04 1.54
CA THR A 115 -0.22 0.41 2.25
C THR A 115 -0.05 1.92 2.15
N VAL A 116 0.20 2.57 3.27
CA VAL A 116 0.42 4.01 3.34
C VAL A 116 1.89 4.29 3.63
N ARG A 117 2.50 5.08 2.79
CA ARG A 117 3.89 5.52 2.92
C ARG A 117 4.00 7.00 2.56
N TRP A 118 4.94 7.67 3.18
CA TRP A 118 5.26 9.08 2.95
C TRP A 118 6.77 9.29 2.86
N GLY A 119 7.18 10.27 2.09
CA GLY A 119 8.56 10.74 1.96
C GLY A 119 8.76 12.05 2.73
N ASP A 120 9.17 13.11 2.04
CA ASP A 120 9.30 14.44 2.64
C ASP A 120 7.93 15.13 2.89
N LEU A 121 7.94 16.33 3.49
CA LEU A 121 6.71 17.10 3.77
C LEU A 121 5.91 17.41 2.50
N THR A 122 6.58 17.56 1.35
CA THR A 122 5.92 17.82 0.07
C THR A 122 5.04 16.64 -0.34
N SER A 123 5.45 15.41 0.01
CA SER A 123 4.67 14.21 -0.27
C SER A 123 3.28 14.22 0.38
N PHE A 124 3.10 14.98 1.47
CA PHE A 124 1.81 15.08 2.18
C PHE A 124 0.71 15.71 1.32
N ASN A 125 1.07 16.37 0.23
CA ASN A 125 0.11 16.90 -0.73
C ASN A 125 -0.55 15.80 -1.59
N PHE A 126 -0.04 14.55 -1.54
CA PHE A 126 -0.56 13.47 -2.37
C PHE A 126 -0.52 12.07 -1.71
N CYS A 127 0.42 11.79 -0.79
CA CYS A 127 0.65 10.41 -0.33
C CYS A 127 -0.51 9.81 0.47
N PHE A 128 -1.46 10.60 0.92
CA PHE A 128 -2.68 10.16 1.60
C PHE A 128 -3.91 10.12 0.67
N ASP A 129 -3.80 10.67 -0.54
CA ASP A 129 -4.86 10.64 -1.54
C ASP A 129 -5.00 9.25 -2.16
N GLY A 130 -6.15 8.98 -2.77
CA GLY A 130 -6.44 7.69 -3.41
C GLY A 130 -6.74 6.55 -2.44
N ILE A 131 -6.97 6.84 -1.16
CA ILE A 131 -7.44 5.88 -0.16
C ILE A 131 -8.79 6.37 0.38
N GLU A 132 -9.81 5.51 0.31
CA GLU A 132 -11.13 5.86 0.84
C GLU A 132 -11.08 5.96 2.36
N LYS A 133 -11.71 6.99 2.93
CA LYS A 133 -11.76 7.19 4.39
C LYS A 133 -12.41 6.00 5.09
N GLY A 134 -11.87 5.66 6.25
CA GLY A 134 -12.33 4.51 7.03
C GLY A 134 -11.78 3.16 6.55
N SER A 135 -10.88 3.14 5.58
CA SER A 135 -10.21 1.92 5.13
C SER A 135 -9.39 1.27 6.26
N ILE A 136 -9.25 -0.05 6.22
CA ILE A 136 -8.12 -0.71 6.87
C ILE A 136 -6.88 -0.32 6.08
N VAL A 137 -5.79 0.03 6.76
CA VAL A 137 -4.52 0.39 6.11
C VAL A 137 -3.35 -0.39 6.69
N ALA A 138 -2.26 -0.44 5.96
CA ALA A 138 -1.00 -1.01 6.45
C ALA A 138 0.11 0.03 6.44
N VAL A 139 1.00 -0.03 7.43
CA VAL A 139 2.21 0.79 7.53
C VAL A 139 3.39 -0.08 7.94
N SER A 140 4.61 0.32 7.58
CA SER A 140 5.84 -0.33 8.04
C SER A 140 6.65 0.58 8.95
N THR A 141 7.16 0.02 10.04
CA THR A 141 8.11 0.68 10.95
C THR A 141 9.55 0.21 10.73
N ILE A 142 9.78 -0.62 9.71
CA ILE A 142 11.13 -1.07 9.36
C ILE A 142 11.97 0.12 8.91
N GLY A 143 13.17 0.26 9.47
CA GLY A 143 14.09 1.35 9.13
C GLY A 143 13.82 2.71 9.81
N VAL A 144 12.70 2.85 10.54
CA VAL A 144 12.23 4.13 11.09
C VAL A 144 12.98 4.59 12.35
N LYS A 145 13.76 3.72 13.00
CA LYS A 145 14.36 3.99 14.33
C LYS A 145 15.09 5.34 14.43
N LYS A 146 15.81 5.76 13.40
CA LYS A 146 16.57 7.02 13.39
C LYS A 146 15.72 8.26 13.10
N GLN A 147 14.49 8.09 12.63
CA GLN A 147 13.58 9.15 12.20
C GLN A 147 12.19 9.03 12.86
N LYS A 148 12.15 8.53 14.11
CA LYS A 148 10.90 8.25 14.82
C LYS A 148 9.96 9.47 14.86
N SER A 149 10.45 10.64 15.21
CA SER A 149 9.62 11.85 15.31
C SER A 149 9.00 12.24 13.97
N TYR A 150 9.77 12.14 12.89
CA TYR A 150 9.30 12.40 11.54
C TYR A 150 8.25 11.39 11.10
N PHE A 151 8.50 10.11 11.35
CA PHE A 151 7.52 9.06 11.07
C PHE A 151 6.21 9.31 11.82
N MET A 152 6.28 9.64 13.11
CA MET A 152 5.10 9.92 13.93
C MET A 152 4.32 11.14 13.45
N PHE A 153 5.01 12.15 12.91
CA PHE A 153 4.33 13.28 12.29
C PHE A 153 3.48 12.85 11.09
N GLY A 154 4.05 12.12 10.14
CA GLY A 154 3.32 11.58 8.99
C GLY A 154 2.23 10.57 9.39
N TYR A 155 2.48 9.78 10.44
CA TYR A 155 1.47 8.86 10.99
C TYR A 155 0.23 9.61 11.52
N ASN A 156 0.43 10.71 12.25
CA ASN A 156 -0.68 11.54 12.73
C ASN A 156 -1.45 12.21 11.58
N GLU A 157 -0.75 12.67 10.53
CA GLU A 157 -1.39 13.18 9.32
C GLU A 157 -2.24 12.11 8.63
N MET A 158 -1.72 10.89 8.51
CA MET A 158 -2.47 9.73 8.00
C MET A 158 -3.75 9.49 8.81
N LEU A 159 -3.65 9.45 10.14
CA LEU A 159 -4.81 9.26 11.03
C LEU A 159 -5.87 10.34 10.81
N SER A 160 -5.45 11.60 10.71
CA SER A 160 -6.34 12.74 10.50
C SER A 160 -7.06 12.68 9.16
N ARG A 161 -6.35 12.36 8.09
CA ARG A 161 -6.86 12.45 6.72
C ARG A 161 -7.63 11.21 6.27
N ILE A 162 -7.11 10.01 6.57
CA ILE A 162 -7.71 8.73 6.15
C ILE A 162 -8.73 8.25 7.18
N LYS A 163 -8.52 8.54 8.47
CA LYS A 163 -9.36 8.03 9.58
C LYS A 163 -9.53 6.51 9.50
N PRO A 164 -8.42 5.75 9.46
CA PRO A 164 -8.50 4.31 9.23
C PRO A 164 -9.30 3.61 10.32
N SER A 165 -10.08 2.60 9.94
CA SER A 165 -10.83 1.75 10.90
C SER A 165 -9.93 0.79 11.66
N LYS A 166 -8.87 0.29 11.00
CA LYS A 166 -7.85 -0.59 11.58
C LYS A 166 -6.50 -0.33 10.89
N ILE A 167 -5.41 -0.63 11.59
CA ILE A 167 -4.05 -0.46 11.06
C ILE A 167 -3.27 -1.74 11.26
N ILE A 168 -2.71 -2.28 10.18
CA ILE A 168 -1.71 -3.35 10.20
C ILE A 168 -0.34 -2.68 10.31
N CYS A 169 0.42 -3.01 11.35
CA CYS A 169 1.79 -2.52 11.53
C CYS A 169 2.78 -3.65 11.23
N TYR A 170 3.56 -3.48 10.16
CA TYR A 170 4.67 -4.38 9.85
C TYR A 170 5.94 -3.91 10.56
N GLY A 171 6.45 -4.75 11.43
CA GLY A 171 7.54 -4.42 12.34
C GLY A 171 7.07 -4.14 13.76
N LYS A 172 7.95 -3.59 14.60
CA LYS A 172 7.60 -3.27 15.99
C LYS A 172 6.79 -1.96 16.04
N PRO A 173 5.61 -1.95 16.68
CA PRO A 173 4.88 -0.70 16.93
C PRO A 173 5.79 0.31 17.66
N LEU A 174 5.70 1.57 17.25
CA LEU A 174 6.40 2.64 17.92
C LEU A 174 5.54 3.11 19.10
N THR A 175 5.94 2.74 20.32
CA THR A 175 5.35 3.32 21.53
C THR A 175 5.75 4.80 21.65
N LYS A 176 4.83 5.62 22.18
CA LYS A 176 5.09 7.03 22.50
C LYS A 176 6.21 7.19 23.51
#